data_c36cd772d451220c6b39076a6c5741fe
#
_entry.id   c36cd772d451220c6b39076a6c5741fe
#
_cell.length_a   1.000
_cell.length_b   1.000
_cell.length_c   1.000
_cell.angle_alpha   90.00
_cell.angle_beta   90.00
_cell.angle_gamma   90.00
#
_symmetry.space_group_name_H-M   'P 1'
#
loop_
_entity.id
_entity.type
_entity.pdbx_description
1 polymer ?
#
loop_
_entity_poly.entity_id
_entity_poly.type
_entity_poly.pdbx_seq_one_letter_code
_entity_poly.pdbx_strand_id
1 'polypeptide(L)'
;MHVRPAVLDDAPSIATIYNAASAVTPAANLVTWQESVEDRKQWLAQMEKDDYPVFVAVDDDEIVGWAAYFQFVTPAIYYGTAEDSVYIAESARGKGVGSELMATLMDHAQDNDYVQTMITYIVDTNEASIALHKKFGFVETGRMPNIHTKDGVRLGLVHLQRDFDRS
;
A
#
# COMPACT_ATOMS: atom_id res chain seq x y z
N MET A 1 18.43 -8.27 2.45
CA MET A 1 17.22 -7.42 2.42
C MET A 1 16.92 -6.87 3.81
N HIS A 2 16.53 -5.60 3.94
CA HIS A 2 16.03 -4.98 5.18
C HIS A 2 14.98 -3.92 4.87
N VAL A 3 14.14 -3.60 5.86
CA VAL A 3 13.11 -2.54 5.74
C VAL A 3 13.55 -1.36 6.60
N ARG A 4 13.36 -0.13 6.09
CA ARG A 4 13.64 1.11 6.79
C ARG A 4 12.60 2.19 6.46
N PRO A 5 12.46 3.24 7.28
CA PRO A 5 11.69 4.43 6.89
C PRO A 5 12.22 5.01 5.57
N ALA A 6 11.28 5.52 4.76
CA ALA A 6 11.61 6.21 3.52
C ALA A 6 12.16 7.61 3.80
N VAL A 7 13.01 8.09 2.90
CA VAL A 7 13.50 9.47 2.87
C VAL A 7 13.17 10.11 1.52
N LEU A 8 13.28 11.44 1.42
CA LEU A 8 12.95 12.16 0.17
C LEU A 8 13.73 11.66 -1.06
N ASP A 9 14.96 11.21 -0.84
CA ASP A 9 15.81 10.70 -1.93
C ASP A 9 15.34 9.34 -2.47
N ASP A 10 14.41 8.66 -1.79
CA ASP A 10 13.79 7.41 -2.26
C ASP A 10 12.66 7.64 -3.28
N ALA A 11 12.21 8.88 -3.44
CA ALA A 11 11.09 9.23 -4.32
C ALA A 11 11.21 8.71 -5.76
N PRO A 12 12.39 8.73 -6.43
CA PRO A 12 12.54 8.16 -7.76
C PRO A 12 12.21 6.67 -7.83
N SER A 13 12.70 5.88 -6.86
CA SER A 13 12.47 4.43 -6.80
C SER A 13 11.01 4.12 -6.47
N ILE A 14 10.41 4.85 -5.52
CA ILE A 14 9.00 4.72 -5.14
C ILE A 14 8.10 5.02 -6.34
N ALA A 15 8.36 6.12 -7.07
CA ALA A 15 7.62 6.48 -8.30
C ALA A 15 7.75 5.38 -9.37
N THR A 16 8.96 4.87 -9.59
CA THR A 16 9.22 3.81 -10.57
C THR A 16 8.43 2.54 -10.26
N ILE A 17 8.45 2.09 -9.00
CA ILE A 17 7.72 0.88 -8.56
C ILE A 17 6.21 1.09 -8.70
N TYR A 18 5.69 2.25 -8.31
CA TYR A 18 4.27 2.58 -8.41
C TYR A 18 3.81 2.61 -9.88
N ASN A 19 4.54 3.29 -10.74
CA ASN A 19 4.22 3.42 -12.15
C ASN A 19 4.32 2.07 -12.89
N ALA A 20 5.31 1.25 -12.56
CA ALA A 20 5.44 -0.10 -13.11
C ALA A 20 4.23 -0.97 -12.74
N ALA A 21 3.76 -0.90 -11.49
CA ALA A 21 2.57 -1.61 -11.05
C ALA A 21 1.32 -1.17 -11.84
N SER A 22 1.19 0.12 -12.14
CA SER A 22 0.08 0.65 -12.94
C SER A 22 0.13 0.23 -14.41
N ALA A 23 1.33 0.02 -14.98
CA ALA A 23 1.54 -0.26 -16.39
C ALA A 23 1.45 -1.76 -16.73
N VAL A 24 1.93 -2.65 -15.85
CA VAL A 24 2.15 -4.07 -16.18
C VAL A 24 0.88 -4.90 -16.13
N THR A 25 -0.02 -4.62 -15.19
CA THR A 25 -1.30 -5.34 -15.14
C THR A 25 -2.44 -4.42 -14.70
N PRO A 26 -3.64 -4.56 -15.30
CA PRO A 26 -4.83 -3.91 -14.77
C PRO A 26 -5.10 -4.25 -13.31
N ALA A 27 -4.61 -5.40 -12.84
CA ALA A 27 -4.82 -5.92 -11.50
C ALA A 27 -4.03 -5.24 -10.39
N ALA A 28 -2.95 -4.49 -10.70
CA ALA A 28 -2.12 -3.92 -9.64
C ALA A 28 -2.76 -2.70 -8.97
N ASN A 29 -3.39 -1.83 -9.76
CA ASN A 29 -4.21 -0.73 -9.27
C ASN A 29 -5.13 -0.21 -10.40
N LEU A 30 -6.10 0.64 -10.04
CA LEU A 30 -7.05 1.23 -11.00
C LEU A 30 -6.51 2.50 -11.69
N VAL A 31 -5.34 2.99 -11.28
CA VAL A 31 -4.78 4.25 -11.77
C VAL A 31 -4.34 4.12 -13.23
N THR A 32 -4.66 5.13 -14.02
CA THR A 32 -4.34 5.20 -15.46
C THR A 32 -3.30 6.26 -15.81
N TRP A 33 -2.89 7.08 -14.84
CA TRP A 33 -1.83 8.09 -15.01
C TRP A 33 -0.54 7.63 -14.32
N GLN A 34 0.58 8.22 -14.74
CA GLN A 34 1.87 8.03 -14.09
C GLN A 34 2.16 9.21 -13.17
N GLU A 35 2.80 8.93 -12.05
CA GLU A 35 3.28 9.95 -11.13
C GLU A 35 4.71 10.35 -11.47
N SER A 36 5.01 11.64 -11.39
CA SER A 36 6.37 12.13 -11.51
C SER A 36 7.16 11.94 -10.22
N VAL A 37 8.48 12.05 -10.31
CA VAL A 37 9.35 12.05 -9.11
C VAL A 37 8.99 13.22 -8.19
N GLU A 38 8.61 14.37 -8.74
CA GLU A 38 8.24 15.54 -7.96
C GLU A 38 6.91 15.34 -7.21
N ASP A 39 5.91 14.72 -7.85
CA ASP A 39 4.66 14.34 -7.17
C ASP A 39 4.96 13.41 -5.99
N ARG A 40 5.86 12.46 -6.18
CA ARG A 40 6.23 11.52 -5.12
C ARG A 40 7.03 12.15 -3.98
N LYS A 41 7.89 13.14 -4.27
CA LYS A 41 8.55 13.96 -3.24
C LYS A 41 7.55 14.76 -2.41
N GLN A 42 6.59 15.40 -3.07
CA GLN A 42 5.54 16.15 -2.41
C GLN A 42 4.68 15.24 -1.52
N TRP A 43 4.34 14.04 -2.01
CA TRP A 43 3.62 13.04 -1.23
C TRP A 43 4.42 12.59 0.00
N LEU A 44 5.73 12.27 -0.13
CA LEU A 44 6.58 11.90 1.00
C LEU A 44 6.65 13.02 2.05
N ALA A 45 6.84 14.27 1.61
CA ALA A 45 6.87 15.42 2.50
C ALA A 45 5.52 15.63 3.23
N GLN A 46 4.39 15.34 2.56
CA GLN A 46 3.08 15.41 3.20
C GLN A 46 2.89 14.28 4.20
N MET A 47 3.32 13.05 3.88
CA MET A 47 3.27 11.90 4.81
C MET A 47 4.07 12.18 6.08
N GLU A 48 5.29 12.72 5.96
CA GLU A 48 6.12 13.12 7.10
C GLU A 48 5.45 14.21 7.94
N LYS A 49 4.89 15.23 7.30
CA LYS A 49 4.18 16.32 7.99
C LYS A 49 2.95 15.85 8.76
N ASP A 50 2.23 14.87 8.23
CA ASP A 50 1.00 14.33 8.81
C ASP A 50 1.28 13.14 9.76
N ASP A 51 2.57 12.83 9.99
CA ASP A 51 3.05 11.73 10.85
C ASP A 51 2.57 10.34 10.41
N TYR A 52 2.47 10.12 9.09
CA TYR A 52 2.16 8.82 8.51
C TYR A 52 3.42 8.11 8.03
N PRO A 53 3.54 6.79 8.32
CA PRO A 53 4.75 6.05 7.98
C PRO A 53 4.80 5.71 6.48
N VAL A 54 6.00 5.81 5.93
CA VAL A 54 6.35 5.19 4.64
C VAL A 54 7.61 4.36 4.87
N PHE A 55 7.56 3.09 4.49
CA PHE A 55 8.69 2.17 4.58
C PHE A 55 9.13 1.71 3.20
N VAL A 56 10.43 1.52 3.03
CA VAL A 56 11.02 0.92 1.83
C VAL A 56 11.76 -0.36 2.18
N ALA A 57 11.67 -1.36 1.31
CA ALA A 57 12.49 -2.56 1.37
C ALA A 57 13.70 -2.38 0.48
N VAL A 58 14.88 -2.59 1.04
CA VAL A 58 16.18 -2.46 0.36
C VAL A 58 16.84 -3.82 0.25
N ASP A 59 17.24 -4.20 -0.96
CA ASP A 59 17.96 -5.43 -1.27
C ASP A 59 19.13 -5.09 -2.20
N ASP A 60 20.37 -5.46 -1.81
CA ASP A 60 21.59 -5.13 -2.54
C ASP A 60 21.68 -3.63 -2.94
N ASP A 61 21.40 -2.73 -1.97
CA ASP A 61 21.36 -1.27 -2.11
C ASP A 61 20.27 -0.72 -3.06
N GLU A 62 19.40 -1.56 -3.60
CA GLU A 62 18.27 -1.15 -4.42
C GLU A 62 16.95 -1.18 -3.64
N ILE A 63 16.08 -0.21 -3.86
CA ILE A 63 14.73 -0.23 -3.32
C ILE A 63 13.87 -1.15 -4.19
N VAL A 64 13.38 -2.22 -3.59
CA VAL A 64 12.63 -3.29 -4.26
C VAL A 64 11.14 -3.32 -3.89
N GLY A 65 10.70 -2.46 -3.00
CA GLY A 65 9.28 -2.32 -2.62
C GLY A 65 9.09 -1.20 -1.61
N TRP A 66 7.84 -0.81 -1.40
CA TRP A 66 7.47 0.15 -0.39
C TRP A 66 6.07 -0.13 0.16
N ALA A 67 5.82 0.31 1.39
CA ALA A 67 4.52 0.25 2.04
C ALA A 67 4.28 1.52 2.84
N ALA A 68 3.01 1.91 2.96
CA ALA A 68 2.56 3.05 3.73
C ALA A 68 1.16 2.81 4.26
N TYR A 69 0.76 3.53 5.30
CA TYR A 69 -0.65 3.78 5.58
C TYR A 69 -0.88 5.28 5.81
N PHE A 70 -2.09 5.72 5.57
CA PHE A 70 -2.50 7.12 5.69
C PHE A 70 -3.98 7.20 6.08
N GLN A 71 -4.45 8.40 6.38
CA GLN A 71 -5.84 8.64 6.75
C GLN A 71 -6.81 8.16 5.67
N PHE A 72 -7.76 7.34 6.07
CA PHE A 72 -8.86 6.97 5.20
C PHE A 72 -9.84 8.15 5.04
N VAL A 73 -10.01 8.61 3.81
CA VAL A 73 -10.95 9.67 3.43
C VAL A 73 -10.78 10.94 4.30
N THR A 74 -11.77 11.29 5.11
CA THR A 74 -11.81 12.52 5.90
C THR A 74 -11.71 12.22 7.39
N PRO A 75 -10.69 12.75 8.11
CA PRO A 75 -10.46 12.48 9.55
C PRO A 75 -11.69 12.75 10.43
N ALA A 76 -12.43 13.81 10.11
CA ALA A 76 -13.61 14.19 10.89
C ALA A 76 -14.73 13.14 10.91
N ILE A 77 -14.74 12.21 9.94
CA ILE A 77 -15.77 11.17 9.79
C ILE A 77 -15.20 9.81 10.18
N TYR A 78 -13.97 9.53 9.78
CA TYR A 78 -13.32 8.22 9.92
C TYR A 78 -12.12 8.29 10.87
N TYR A 79 -12.34 8.84 12.06
CA TYR A 79 -11.31 8.91 13.10
C TYR A 79 -10.79 7.50 13.44
N GLY A 80 -9.47 7.35 13.46
CA GLY A 80 -8.82 6.08 13.76
C GLY A 80 -8.84 5.06 12.63
N THR A 81 -9.35 5.42 11.44
CA THR A 81 -9.34 4.54 10.27
C THR A 81 -8.22 4.94 9.31
N ALA A 82 -7.34 4.01 9.01
CA ALA A 82 -6.26 4.18 8.03
C ALA A 82 -6.52 3.34 6.78
N GLU A 83 -5.93 3.74 5.66
CA GLU A 83 -5.85 2.96 4.42
C GLU A 83 -4.39 2.63 4.14
N ASP A 84 -4.08 1.38 3.76
CA ASP A 84 -2.73 0.98 3.45
C ASP A 84 -2.46 0.85 1.94
N SER A 85 -1.19 0.88 1.60
CA SER A 85 -0.67 0.67 0.26
C SER A 85 0.63 -0.12 0.32
N VAL A 86 0.75 -1.17 -0.50
CA VAL A 86 1.95 -2.00 -0.61
C VAL A 86 2.26 -2.27 -2.07
N TYR A 87 3.48 -1.96 -2.49
CA TYR A 87 3.94 -2.13 -3.87
C TYR A 87 5.31 -2.79 -3.90
N ILE A 88 5.46 -3.80 -4.75
CA ILE A 88 6.69 -4.59 -4.89
C ILE A 88 7.14 -4.54 -6.34
N ALA A 89 8.44 -4.25 -6.56
CA ALA A 89 9.06 -4.33 -7.86
C ALA A 89 8.88 -5.73 -8.45
N GLU A 90 8.63 -5.83 -9.76
CA GLU A 90 8.33 -7.11 -10.42
C GLU A 90 9.46 -8.14 -10.19
N SER A 91 10.71 -7.71 -10.28
CA SER A 91 11.90 -8.54 -10.05
C SER A 91 12.03 -9.10 -8.64
N ALA A 92 11.32 -8.52 -7.67
CA ALA A 92 11.38 -8.90 -6.25
C ALA A 92 10.12 -9.63 -5.75
N ARG A 93 9.13 -9.86 -6.62
CA ARG A 93 7.92 -10.62 -6.27
C ARG A 93 8.26 -12.07 -5.95
N GLY A 94 7.49 -12.67 -5.04
CA GLY A 94 7.68 -14.06 -4.62
C GLY A 94 8.88 -14.30 -3.70
N LYS A 95 9.66 -13.26 -3.35
CA LYS A 95 10.86 -13.37 -2.51
C LYS A 95 10.65 -12.96 -1.04
N GLY A 96 9.39 -12.77 -0.61
CA GLY A 96 9.07 -12.43 0.77
C GLY A 96 9.01 -10.93 1.07
N VAL A 97 9.42 -10.06 0.14
CA VAL A 97 9.47 -8.59 0.32
C VAL A 97 8.16 -8.00 0.84
N GLY A 98 7.02 -8.41 0.26
CA GLY A 98 5.72 -7.95 0.71
C GLY A 98 5.40 -8.35 2.15
N SER A 99 5.85 -9.52 2.60
CA SER A 99 5.65 -9.96 3.98
C SER A 99 6.48 -9.15 4.97
N GLU A 100 7.73 -8.81 4.64
CA GLU A 100 8.57 -7.97 5.49
C GLU A 100 8.02 -6.53 5.60
N LEU A 101 7.62 -5.94 4.48
CA LEU A 101 6.98 -4.62 4.48
C LEU A 101 5.68 -4.61 5.29
N MET A 102 4.82 -5.60 5.08
CA MET A 102 3.56 -5.72 5.83
C MET A 102 3.79 -5.96 7.31
N ALA A 103 4.78 -6.77 7.70
CA ALA A 103 5.12 -6.98 9.11
C ALA A 103 5.51 -5.65 9.77
N THR A 104 6.45 -4.92 9.17
CA THR A 104 6.89 -3.61 9.69
C THR A 104 5.73 -2.60 9.76
N LEU A 105 4.88 -2.56 8.72
CA LEU A 105 3.74 -1.65 8.67
C LEU A 105 2.71 -1.97 9.76
N MET A 106 2.42 -3.26 9.98
CA MET A 106 1.45 -3.71 10.99
C MET A 106 1.97 -3.53 12.41
N ASP A 107 3.28 -3.74 12.65
CA ASP A 107 3.91 -3.48 13.95
C ASP A 107 3.82 -1.98 14.27
N HIS A 108 4.17 -1.12 13.32
CA HIS A 108 4.03 0.34 13.49
C HIS A 108 2.57 0.76 13.74
N ALA A 109 1.61 0.19 13.02
CA ALA A 109 0.19 0.49 13.23
C ALA A 109 -0.30 -0.04 14.60
N GLN A 110 0.22 -1.16 15.09
CA GLN A 110 -0.10 -1.70 16.41
C GLN A 110 0.42 -0.78 17.54
N ASP A 111 1.56 -0.13 17.35
CA ASP A 111 2.14 0.81 18.31
C ASP A 111 1.55 2.23 18.23
N ASN A 112 0.76 2.53 17.21
CA ASN A 112 0.12 3.83 17.01
C ASN A 112 -1.33 3.81 17.55
N ASP A 113 -1.56 4.40 18.72
CA ASP A 113 -2.87 4.44 19.38
C ASP A 113 -3.98 5.11 18.55
N TYR A 114 -3.63 5.93 17.57
CA TYR A 114 -4.61 6.53 16.66
C TYR A 114 -5.25 5.50 15.74
N VAL A 115 -4.49 4.51 15.24
CA VAL A 115 -4.97 3.54 14.25
C VAL A 115 -5.79 2.45 14.93
N GLN A 116 -7.11 2.50 14.82
CA GLN A 116 -8.04 1.51 15.37
C GLN A 116 -8.42 0.46 14.31
N THR A 117 -8.55 0.89 13.07
CA THR A 117 -8.94 0.05 11.95
C THR A 117 -8.09 0.41 10.72
N MET A 118 -7.66 -0.59 10.00
CA MET A 118 -7.01 -0.42 8.69
C MET A 118 -7.83 -1.10 7.61
N ILE A 119 -8.04 -0.39 6.51
CA ILE A 119 -8.76 -0.91 5.35
C ILE A 119 -7.86 -0.90 4.13
N THR A 120 -8.19 -1.73 3.16
CA THR A 120 -7.55 -1.72 1.85
C THR A 120 -8.55 -2.08 0.75
N TYR A 121 -8.32 -1.53 -0.43
CA TYR A 121 -9.07 -1.83 -1.65
C TYR A 121 -8.13 -2.51 -2.64
N ILE A 122 -8.41 -3.74 -2.95
CA ILE A 122 -7.55 -4.53 -3.85
C ILE A 122 -8.35 -4.92 -5.09
N VAL A 123 -7.75 -4.75 -6.26
CA VAL A 123 -8.36 -5.23 -7.51
C VAL A 123 -8.65 -6.73 -7.37
N ASP A 124 -9.86 -7.15 -7.70
CA ASP A 124 -10.40 -8.48 -7.44
C ASP A 124 -9.61 -9.63 -8.09
N THR A 125 -8.83 -9.33 -9.13
CA THR A 125 -7.92 -10.27 -9.80
C THR A 125 -6.50 -10.30 -9.20
N ASN A 126 -6.18 -9.44 -8.21
CA ASN A 126 -4.88 -9.42 -7.53
C ASN A 126 -4.84 -10.40 -6.35
N GLU A 127 -4.91 -11.69 -6.66
CA GLU A 127 -4.94 -12.76 -5.65
C GLU A 127 -3.73 -12.72 -4.71
N ALA A 128 -2.56 -12.32 -5.21
CA ALA A 128 -1.34 -12.24 -4.40
C ALA A 128 -1.45 -11.18 -3.30
N SER A 129 -1.97 -9.99 -3.62
CA SER A 129 -2.19 -8.93 -2.63
C SER A 129 -3.29 -9.33 -1.64
N ILE A 130 -4.39 -9.92 -2.11
CA ILE A 130 -5.48 -10.41 -1.25
C ILE A 130 -4.94 -11.45 -0.25
N ALA A 131 -4.14 -12.41 -0.72
CA ALA A 131 -3.55 -13.44 0.14
C ALA A 131 -2.55 -12.84 1.15
N LEU A 132 -1.74 -11.87 0.71
CA LEU A 132 -0.81 -11.15 1.60
C LEU A 132 -1.56 -10.48 2.76
N HIS A 133 -2.59 -9.69 2.48
CA HIS A 133 -3.36 -8.99 3.52
C HIS A 133 -4.07 -9.97 4.45
N LYS A 134 -4.68 -11.04 3.91
CA LYS A 134 -5.30 -12.09 4.73
C LYS A 134 -4.30 -12.76 5.69
N LYS A 135 -3.05 -12.98 5.26
CA LYS A 135 -1.97 -13.49 6.13
C LYS A 135 -1.71 -12.58 7.33
N PHE A 136 -1.90 -11.27 7.18
CA PHE A 136 -1.74 -10.26 8.23
C PHE A 136 -3.04 -9.91 8.97
N GLY A 137 -4.04 -10.78 8.92
CA GLY A 137 -5.25 -10.67 9.73
C GLY A 137 -6.35 -9.79 9.13
N PHE A 138 -6.20 -9.33 7.90
CA PHE A 138 -7.30 -8.66 7.21
C PHE A 138 -8.39 -9.66 6.83
N VAL A 139 -9.62 -9.27 7.01
CA VAL A 139 -10.82 -10.03 6.61
C VAL A 139 -11.55 -9.31 5.48
N GLU A 140 -12.13 -10.07 4.58
CA GLU A 140 -12.92 -9.53 3.48
C GLU A 140 -14.27 -9.02 4.03
N THR A 141 -14.57 -7.75 3.82
CA THR A 141 -15.79 -7.09 4.27
C THR A 141 -16.76 -6.78 3.14
N GLY A 142 -16.33 -6.86 1.89
CA GLY A 142 -17.20 -6.65 0.75
C GLY A 142 -16.50 -6.68 -0.60
N ARG A 143 -17.31 -6.66 -1.65
CA ARG A 143 -16.86 -6.60 -3.03
C ARG A 143 -17.70 -5.62 -3.84
N MET A 144 -17.04 -4.90 -4.74
CA MET A 144 -17.66 -4.07 -5.77
C MET A 144 -17.31 -4.64 -7.15
N PRO A 145 -18.14 -5.52 -7.71
CA PRO A 145 -17.85 -6.12 -9.01
C PRO A 145 -17.99 -5.09 -10.13
N ASN A 146 -17.13 -5.19 -11.15
CA ASN A 146 -17.23 -4.39 -12.40
C ASN A 146 -17.26 -2.86 -12.18
N ILE A 147 -16.59 -2.34 -11.15
CA ILE A 147 -16.62 -0.93 -10.82
C ILE A 147 -15.78 -0.07 -11.77
N HIS A 148 -14.79 -0.66 -12.43
CA HIS A 148 -13.85 0.05 -13.30
C HIS A 148 -13.59 -0.71 -14.60
N THR A 149 -13.18 0.02 -15.65
CA THR A 149 -12.68 -0.58 -16.89
C THR A 149 -11.31 -0.02 -17.19
N LYS A 150 -10.30 -0.88 -17.25
CA LYS A 150 -8.92 -0.52 -17.61
C LYS A 150 -8.47 -1.41 -18.78
N ASP A 151 -7.97 -0.79 -19.84
CA ASP A 151 -7.50 -1.49 -21.06
C ASP A 151 -8.53 -2.48 -21.64
N GLY A 152 -9.83 -2.12 -21.57
CA GLY A 152 -10.93 -2.95 -22.04
C GLY A 152 -11.35 -4.08 -21.09
N VAL A 153 -10.66 -4.26 -19.96
CA VAL A 153 -10.99 -5.26 -18.94
C VAL A 153 -11.85 -4.66 -17.83
N ARG A 154 -12.98 -5.30 -17.52
CA ARG A 154 -13.82 -4.93 -16.37
C ARG A 154 -13.21 -5.49 -15.09
N LEU A 155 -13.02 -4.62 -14.12
CA LEU A 155 -12.37 -4.91 -12.83
C LEU A 155 -13.30 -4.58 -11.68
N GLY A 156 -13.25 -5.42 -10.65
CA GLY A 156 -13.88 -5.17 -9.35
C GLY A 156 -12.86 -4.80 -8.29
N LEU A 157 -13.36 -4.44 -7.11
CA LEU A 157 -12.57 -4.25 -5.89
C LEU A 157 -13.04 -5.20 -4.81
N VAL A 158 -12.09 -5.74 -4.08
CA VAL A 158 -12.28 -6.45 -2.82
C VAL A 158 -11.93 -5.50 -1.69
N HIS A 159 -12.82 -5.34 -0.73
CA HIS A 159 -12.56 -4.59 0.49
C HIS A 159 -12.08 -5.55 1.56
N LEU A 160 -10.95 -5.23 2.17
CA LEU A 160 -10.41 -5.95 3.31
C LEU A 160 -10.23 -4.98 4.47
N GLN A 161 -10.42 -5.48 5.69
CA GLN A 161 -10.32 -4.70 6.92
C GLN A 161 -9.60 -5.50 7.99
N ARG A 162 -8.77 -4.81 8.77
CA ARG A 162 -8.19 -5.32 10.01
C ARG A 162 -8.44 -4.34 11.14
N ASP A 163 -8.97 -4.83 12.26
CA ASP A 163 -9.09 -4.06 13.49
C ASP A 163 -7.88 -4.32 14.39
N PHE A 164 -7.47 -3.29 15.14
CA PHE A 164 -6.38 -3.35 16.11
C PHE A 164 -6.97 -3.31 17.52
N ASP A 165 -6.65 -4.33 18.33
CA ASP A 165 -7.10 -4.34 19.72
C ASP A 165 -6.44 -3.18 20.50
N ARG A 166 -7.27 -2.34 21.09
CA ARG A 166 -6.90 -1.19 21.92
C ARG A 166 -7.47 -1.37 23.33
N SER A 167 -7.08 -2.46 24.00
CA SER A 167 -7.53 -2.78 25.37
C SER A 167 -6.71 -2.05 26.42
#